data_1045892f9bd2d0d00377dbaf59b33ddd
#
_entry.id   1045892f9bd2d0d00377dbaf59b33ddd
#
_cell.length_a   1.000
_cell.length_b   1.000
_cell.length_c   1.000
_cell.angle_alpha   90.00
_cell.angle_beta   90.00
_cell.angle_gamma   90.00
#
_symmetry.space_group_name_H-M   'P 1'
#
loop_
_entity.id
_entity.type
_entity.pdbx_description
1 polymer ?
#
loop_
_entity_poly.entity_id
_entity_poly.type
_entity_poly.pdbx_seq_one_letter_code
_entity_poly.pdbx_strand_id
1 'polypeptide(L)'
;MYKSMRALALLASIVVAAPTVAAQDAAISRLPSVTEKPADPATAATFDIIRSRGGQIINLHLTLGHGGKIFQARQMLTYALRFDAVTSRRIRELTIMRVAQMTDSHYEWAQHLPIALACGYTQAQLDGLAKWEQPGLFDEKDRAVLAFVGQMVGRNGNVDDAVFDELKRLYTPQEIIELAVTATQYVTTGLLTRSLQIRPEQDGRSAAPPKC
;
A
#
# COMPACT_ATOMS: atom_id res chain seq x y z
N MET A 1 -70.17 -30.55 -48.94
CA MET A 1 -70.02 -30.53 -47.46
C MET A 1 -68.54 -30.68 -47.11
N TYR A 2 -67.88 -29.54 -46.79
CA TYR A 2 -66.49 -29.50 -46.35
C TYR A 2 -66.47 -29.05 -44.89
N LYS A 3 -66.05 -29.94 -43.95
CA LYS A 3 -65.86 -29.59 -42.59
C LYS A 3 -64.48 -29.02 -42.39
N SER A 4 -64.39 -27.77 -42.00
CA SER A 4 -63.18 -27.06 -41.62
C SER A 4 -62.74 -27.47 -40.22
N MET A 5 -61.59 -28.14 -40.08
CA MET A 5 -60.91 -28.36 -38.79
C MET A 5 -59.98 -27.17 -38.52
N ARG A 6 -60.30 -26.38 -37.48
CA ARG A 6 -59.40 -25.34 -36.94
C ARG A 6 -58.44 -26.02 -35.95
N ALA A 7 -57.15 -26.05 -36.32
CA ALA A 7 -56.11 -26.47 -35.40
C ALA A 7 -55.77 -25.27 -34.44
N LEU A 8 -55.89 -25.53 -33.13
CA LEU A 8 -55.50 -24.61 -32.10
C LEU A 8 -54.03 -24.83 -31.80
N ALA A 9 -53.19 -23.85 -32.18
CA ALA A 9 -51.75 -23.88 -31.84
C ALA A 9 -51.56 -23.32 -30.42
N LEU A 10 -51.15 -24.14 -29.47
CA LEU A 10 -50.69 -23.71 -28.16
C LEU A 10 -49.24 -23.18 -28.30
N LEU A 11 -49.07 -21.90 -28.12
CA LEU A 11 -47.79 -21.26 -27.97
C LEU A 11 -47.33 -21.43 -26.51
N ALA A 12 -46.40 -22.33 -26.25
CA ALA A 12 -45.72 -22.47 -24.97
C ALA A 12 -44.64 -21.38 -24.86
N SER A 13 -44.86 -20.38 -24.02
CA SER A 13 -43.85 -19.36 -23.69
C SER A 13 -42.78 -19.94 -22.80
N ILE A 14 -41.58 -20.18 -23.32
CA ILE A 14 -40.40 -20.53 -22.53
C ILE A 14 -39.89 -19.27 -21.89
N VAL A 15 -40.12 -19.12 -20.57
CA VAL A 15 -39.47 -18.09 -19.76
C VAL A 15 -38.04 -18.54 -19.50
N VAL A 16 -37.11 -18.01 -20.26
CA VAL A 16 -35.67 -18.16 -19.98
C VAL A 16 -35.36 -17.23 -18.80
N ALA A 17 -35.24 -17.81 -17.62
CA ALA A 17 -34.70 -17.09 -16.47
C ALA A 17 -33.25 -16.68 -16.77
N ALA A 18 -32.98 -15.38 -16.89
CA ALA A 18 -31.65 -14.86 -16.96
C ALA A 18 -30.90 -15.24 -15.66
N PRO A 19 -29.63 -15.73 -15.76
CA PRO A 19 -28.86 -16.00 -14.56
C PRO A 19 -28.69 -14.66 -13.82
N THR A 20 -29.15 -14.59 -12.59
CA THR A 20 -28.81 -13.53 -11.65
C THR A 20 -27.29 -13.60 -11.45
N VAL A 21 -26.55 -12.68 -12.08
CA VAL A 21 -25.16 -12.44 -11.74
C VAL A 21 -25.18 -11.92 -10.30
N ALA A 22 -24.97 -12.84 -9.33
CA ALA A 22 -24.62 -12.43 -7.98
C ALA A 22 -23.42 -11.47 -8.15
N ALA A 23 -23.52 -10.27 -7.60
CA ALA A 23 -22.40 -9.35 -7.53
C ALA A 23 -21.26 -10.11 -6.85
N GLN A 24 -20.30 -10.60 -7.65
CA GLN A 24 -19.07 -11.15 -7.12
C GLN A 24 -18.41 -9.98 -6.42
N ASP A 25 -18.28 -10.04 -5.09
CA ASP A 25 -17.46 -9.10 -4.33
C ASP A 25 -16.14 -8.99 -5.06
N ALA A 26 -15.85 -7.80 -5.60
CA ALA A 26 -14.73 -7.63 -6.50
C ALA A 26 -13.46 -8.04 -5.76
N ALA A 27 -12.79 -9.10 -6.25
CA ALA A 27 -11.61 -9.68 -5.61
C ALA A 27 -10.62 -8.56 -5.21
N ILE A 28 -10.18 -8.58 -3.96
CA ILE A 28 -9.26 -7.54 -3.44
C ILE A 28 -7.83 -7.69 -3.97
N SER A 29 -7.49 -8.85 -4.54
CA SER A 29 -6.20 -9.14 -5.16
C SER A 29 -6.33 -10.32 -6.14
N ARG A 30 -5.23 -10.66 -6.82
CA ARG A 30 -5.13 -11.88 -7.66
C ARG A 30 -5.20 -13.18 -6.87
N LEU A 31 -4.93 -13.15 -5.56
CA LEU A 31 -5.03 -14.30 -4.67
C LEU A 31 -6.34 -14.22 -3.87
N PRO A 32 -6.93 -15.36 -3.49
CA PRO A 32 -8.03 -15.34 -2.56
C PRO A 32 -7.55 -14.75 -1.22
N SER A 33 -8.42 -14.03 -0.53
CA SER A 33 -8.10 -13.50 0.80
C SER A 33 -8.03 -14.64 1.83
N VAL A 34 -7.06 -14.57 2.74
CA VAL A 34 -7.20 -15.33 3.97
C VAL A 34 -8.34 -14.73 4.80
N THR A 35 -8.98 -15.55 5.63
CA THR A 35 -10.01 -15.05 6.54
C THR A 35 -9.40 -14.20 7.65
N GLU A 36 -10.20 -13.36 8.31
CA GLU A 36 -9.74 -12.59 9.47
C GLU A 36 -9.41 -13.46 10.71
N LYS A 37 -9.79 -14.74 10.66
CA LYS A 37 -9.40 -15.81 11.62
C LYS A 37 -8.67 -16.91 10.85
N PRO A 38 -7.42 -16.67 10.43
CA PRO A 38 -6.69 -17.62 9.60
C PRO A 38 -6.31 -18.86 10.40
N ALA A 39 -6.26 -20.01 9.71
CA ALA A 39 -5.85 -21.28 10.32
C ALA A 39 -4.35 -21.36 10.58
N ASP A 40 -3.52 -20.64 9.82
CA ASP A 40 -2.07 -20.59 10.05
C ASP A 40 -1.74 -19.82 11.33
N PRO A 41 -1.02 -20.45 12.31
CA PRO A 41 -0.76 -19.83 13.60
C PRO A 41 0.08 -18.55 13.53
N ALA A 42 1.05 -18.46 12.60
CA ALA A 42 1.89 -17.28 12.47
C ALA A 42 1.10 -16.10 11.91
N THR A 43 0.22 -16.35 10.96
CA THR A 43 -0.69 -15.33 10.41
C THR A 43 -1.71 -14.88 11.46
N ALA A 44 -2.30 -15.82 12.23
CA ALA A 44 -3.22 -15.49 13.31
C ALA A 44 -2.56 -14.59 14.36
N ALA A 45 -1.38 -14.99 14.87
CA ALA A 45 -0.62 -14.19 15.81
C ALA A 45 -0.25 -12.80 15.26
N THR A 46 0.06 -12.71 13.97
CA THR A 46 0.36 -11.43 13.32
C THR A 46 -0.86 -10.53 13.28
N PHE A 47 -2.03 -11.06 12.96
CA PHE A 47 -3.29 -10.31 12.98
C PHE A 47 -3.64 -9.81 14.40
N ASP A 48 -3.39 -10.63 15.42
CA ASP A 48 -3.59 -10.21 16.82
C ASP A 48 -2.64 -9.08 17.23
N ILE A 49 -1.36 -9.15 16.79
CA ILE A 49 -0.40 -8.05 17.01
C ILE A 49 -0.88 -6.78 16.30
N ILE A 50 -1.37 -6.86 15.07
CA ILE A 50 -1.89 -5.70 14.33
C ILE A 50 -3.02 -5.04 15.12
N ARG A 51 -4.00 -5.83 15.57
CA ARG A 51 -5.15 -5.33 16.34
C ARG A 51 -4.74 -4.74 17.70
N SER A 52 -3.84 -5.39 18.41
CA SER A 52 -3.36 -4.93 19.72
C SER A 52 -2.63 -3.58 19.66
N ARG A 53 -2.07 -3.24 18.49
CA ARG A 53 -1.43 -1.95 18.24
C ARG A 53 -2.38 -0.90 17.62
N GLY A 54 -3.68 -1.16 17.62
CA GLY A 54 -4.71 -0.25 17.11
C GLY A 54 -4.83 -0.21 15.59
N GLY A 55 -4.16 -1.13 14.88
CA GLY A 55 -4.30 -1.29 13.43
C GLY A 55 -5.50 -2.16 13.05
N GLN A 56 -5.93 -2.03 11.80
CA GLN A 56 -6.98 -2.85 11.20
C GLN A 56 -6.37 -3.85 10.21
N ILE A 57 -7.07 -4.96 10.00
CA ILE A 57 -6.67 -5.92 8.97
C ILE A 57 -7.12 -5.38 7.62
N ILE A 58 -6.14 -5.05 6.78
CA ILE A 58 -6.32 -4.44 5.46
C ILE A 58 -6.08 -5.46 4.34
N ASN A 59 -6.42 -5.10 3.11
CA ASN A 59 -6.30 -5.98 1.94
C ASN A 59 -4.88 -6.53 1.74
N LEU A 60 -3.86 -5.72 2.04
CA LEU A 60 -2.47 -6.17 2.05
C LEU A 60 -2.25 -7.32 3.03
N HIS A 61 -2.78 -7.22 4.25
CA HIS A 61 -2.65 -8.26 5.26
C HIS A 61 -3.42 -9.53 4.88
N LEU A 62 -4.64 -9.37 4.35
CA LEU A 62 -5.47 -10.51 3.88
C LEU A 62 -4.81 -11.23 2.70
N THR A 63 -4.06 -10.52 1.86
CA THR A 63 -3.34 -11.13 0.73
C THR A 63 -2.02 -11.77 1.19
N LEU A 64 -1.20 -11.06 1.97
CA LEU A 64 0.11 -11.55 2.40
C LEU A 64 0.02 -12.60 3.52
N GLY A 65 -1.12 -12.75 4.16
CA GLY A 65 -1.36 -13.74 5.20
C GLY A 65 -1.13 -15.19 4.76
N HIS A 66 -1.18 -15.49 3.45
CA HIS A 66 -0.77 -16.79 2.93
C HIS A 66 0.71 -17.12 3.19
N GLY A 67 1.53 -16.12 3.47
CA GLY A 67 2.97 -16.26 3.71
C GLY A 67 3.35 -16.77 5.11
N GLY A 68 2.42 -16.91 6.05
CA GLY A 68 2.69 -17.43 7.38
C GLY A 68 3.85 -16.69 8.07
N LYS A 69 4.92 -17.41 8.42
CA LYS A 69 6.12 -16.85 9.07
C LYS A 69 6.82 -15.76 8.26
N ILE A 70 6.78 -15.80 6.92
CA ILE A 70 7.38 -14.75 6.07
C ILE A 70 6.58 -13.46 6.21
N PHE A 71 5.24 -13.52 6.18
CA PHE A 71 4.38 -12.38 6.45
C PHE A 71 4.62 -11.83 7.86
N GLN A 72 4.74 -12.69 8.88
CA GLN A 72 5.06 -12.29 10.25
C GLN A 72 6.39 -11.52 10.33
N ALA A 73 7.47 -12.06 9.76
CA ALA A 73 8.78 -11.41 9.78
C ALA A 73 8.76 -10.03 9.09
N ARG A 74 8.07 -9.95 7.93
CA ARG A 74 7.89 -8.69 7.23
C ARG A 74 7.09 -7.66 8.06
N GLN A 75 6.04 -8.10 8.75
CA GLN A 75 5.25 -7.23 9.60
C GLN A 75 6.04 -6.74 10.82
N MET A 76 6.93 -7.56 11.39
CA MET A 76 7.83 -7.13 12.47
C MET A 76 8.80 -6.05 11.99
N LEU A 77 9.38 -6.17 10.78
CA LEU A 77 10.20 -5.11 10.19
C LEU A 77 9.39 -3.82 10.01
N THR A 78 8.16 -3.92 9.50
CA THR A 78 7.27 -2.76 9.36
C THR A 78 7.03 -2.08 10.72
N TYR A 79 6.89 -2.85 11.77
CA TYR A 79 6.69 -2.32 13.11
C TYR A 79 7.94 -1.70 13.72
N ALA A 80 9.11 -2.30 13.53
CA ALA A 80 10.37 -1.69 13.94
C ALA A 80 10.55 -0.31 13.28
N LEU A 81 10.33 -0.20 11.96
CA LEU A 81 10.39 1.08 11.26
C LEU A 81 9.34 2.08 11.75
N ARG A 82 8.17 1.61 12.18
CA ARG A 82 7.08 2.50 12.59
C ARG A 82 7.19 3.00 14.02
N PHE A 83 7.63 2.14 14.94
CA PHE A 83 7.53 2.38 16.38
C PHE A 83 8.89 2.51 17.08
N ASP A 84 9.95 1.92 16.53
CA ASP A 84 11.26 1.83 17.18
C ASP A 84 12.33 2.68 16.49
N ALA A 85 12.05 3.22 15.29
CA ALA A 85 12.97 4.07 14.55
C ALA A 85 13.15 5.44 15.23
N VAL A 86 14.39 5.95 15.23
CA VAL A 86 14.74 7.28 15.79
C VAL A 86 14.45 8.41 14.78
N THR A 87 14.43 8.13 13.48
CA THR A 87 13.98 9.12 12.50
C THR A 87 12.55 9.59 12.78
N SER A 88 12.28 10.87 12.60
CA SER A 88 10.93 11.39 12.80
C SER A 88 9.91 10.70 11.88
N ARG A 89 8.71 10.50 12.38
CA ARG A 89 7.62 9.93 11.56
C ARG A 89 7.39 10.74 10.29
N ARG A 90 7.47 12.06 10.39
CA ARG A 90 7.32 12.98 9.27
C ARG A 90 8.28 12.63 8.12
N ILE A 91 9.57 12.47 8.38
CA ILE A 91 10.58 12.14 7.37
C ILE A 91 10.39 10.75 6.79
N ARG A 92 9.97 9.78 7.61
CA ARG A 92 9.66 8.43 7.09
C ARG A 92 8.45 8.45 6.14
N GLU A 93 7.40 9.21 6.47
CA GLU A 93 6.26 9.36 5.55
C GLU A 93 6.67 10.05 4.23
N LEU A 94 7.55 11.05 4.26
CA LEU A 94 8.10 11.64 3.03
C LEU A 94 8.83 10.59 2.17
N THR A 95 9.67 9.76 2.80
CA THR A 95 10.36 8.64 2.14
C THR A 95 9.35 7.70 1.49
N ILE A 96 8.30 7.31 2.21
CA ILE A 96 7.25 6.41 1.73
C ILE A 96 6.50 7.03 0.55
N MET A 97 6.06 8.28 0.67
CA MET A 97 5.33 8.98 -0.39
C MET A 97 6.19 9.14 -1.65
N ARG A 98 7.49 9.44 -1.49
CA ARG A 98 8.41 9.51 -2.63
C ARG A 98 8.56 8.16 -3.32
N VAL A 99 8.74 7.08 -2.57
CA VAL A 99 8.81 5.72 -3.13
C VAL A 99 7.50 5.35 -3.82
N ALA A 100 6.35 5.62 -3.20
CA ALA A 100 5.04 5.35 -3.80
C ALA A 100 4.86 6.07 -5.14
N GLN A 101 5.28 7.34 -5.22
CA GLN A 101 5.26 8.14 -6.44
C GLN A 101 6.21 7.55 -7.51
N MET A 102 7.44 7.17 -7.14
CA MET A 102 8.43 6.65 -8.09
C MET A 102 8.09 5.24 -8.61
N THR A 103 7.42 4.42 -7.79
CA THR A 103 7.02 3.05 -8.15
C THR A 103 5.60 2.96 -8.68
N ASP A 104 4.90 4.11 -8.84
CA ASP A 104 3.49 4.16 -9.26
C ASP A 104 2.60 3.24 -8.40
N SER A 105 2.83 3.25 -7.08
CA SER A 105 2.07 2.43 -6.14
C SER A 105 0.86 3.19 -5.61
N HIS A 106 -0.27 3.07 -6.31
CA HIS A 106 -1.54 3.67 -5.88
C HIS A 106 -1.98 3.16 -4.50
N TYR A 107 -1.67 1.90 -4.16
CA TYR A 107 -2.00 1.33 -2.87
C TYR A 107 -1.29 2.06 -1.73
N GLU A 108 0.05 2.17 -1.82
CA GLU A 108 0.85 2.84 -0.79
C GLU A 108 0.51 4.33 -0.71
N TRP A 109 0.30 4.98 -1.86
CA TRP A 109 -0.15 6.36 -1.89
C TRP A 109 -1.45 6.56 -1.10
N ALA A 110 -2.48 5.73 -1.36
CA ALA A 110 -3.77 5.83 -0.69
C ALA A 110 -3.66 5.59 0.83
N GLN A 111 -2.83 4.64 1.26
CA GLN A 111 -2.64 4.32 2.68
C GLN A 111 -1.84 5.38 3.44
N HIS A 112 -0.86 6.02 2.80
CA HIS A 112 0.09 6.90 3.46
C HIS A 112 -0.21 8.39 3.31
N LEU A 113 -0.99 8.82 2.30
CA LEU A 113 -1.40 10.21 2.12
C LEU A 113 -2.03 10.83 3.38
N PRO A 114 -3.05 10.22 4.02
CA PRO A 114 -3.64 10.80 5.23
C PRO A 114 -2.64 10.89 6.40
N ILE A 115 -1.66 9.97 6.47
CA ILE A 115 -0.64 9.98 7.51
C ILE A 115 0.38 11.10 7.24
N ALA A 116 0.84 11.24 5.99
CA ALA A 116 1.76 12.31 5.61
C ALA A 116 1.17 13.70 5.88
N LEU A 117 -0.12 13.90 5.57
CA LEU A 117 -0.85 15.13 5.91
C LEU A 117 -0.92 15.35 7.42
N ALA A 118 -1.24 14.31 8.20
CA ALA A 118 -1.25 14.39 9.66
C ALA A 118 0.14 14.67 10.26
N CYS A 119 1.21 14.29 9.56
CA CYS A 119 2.60 14.59 9.90
C CYS A 119 3.06 16.01 9.47
N GLY A 120 2.15 16.82 8.92
CA GLY A 120 2.39 18.22 8.64
C GLY A 120 2.86 18.54 7.23
N TYR A 121 2.86 17.56 6.30
CA TYR A 121 3.01 17.88 4.88
C TYR A 121 1.70 18.46 4.35
N THR A 122 1.83 19.42 3.43
CA THR A 122 0.67 19.96 2.72
C THR A 122 0.35 19.14 1.47
N GLN A 123 -0.88 19.20 0.99
CA GLN A 123 -1.26 18.60 -0.28
C GLN A 123 -0.37 19.09 -1.43
N ALA A 124 -0.06 20.40 -1.46
CA ALA A 124 0.81 20.99 -2.49
C ALA A 124 2.24 20.39 -2.49
N GLN A 125 2.80 20.07 -1.30
CA GLN A 125 4.10 19.40 -1.21
C GLN A 125 4.02 17.98 -1.76
N LEU A 126 2.98 17.22 -1.42
CA LEU A 126 2.82 15.85 -1.88
C LEU A 126 2.55 15.77 -3.39
N ASP A 127 1.72 16.66 -3.92
CA ASP A 127 1.48 16.79 -5.38
C ASP A 127 2.75 17.23 -6.12
N GLY A 128 3.60 18.00 -5.46
CA GLY A 128 4.88 18.52 -5.99
C GLY A 128 6.04 17.53 -5.92
N LEU A 129 5.88 16.32 -5.36
CA LEU A 129 6.98 15.35 -5.17
C LEU A 129 7.74 14.99 -6.46
N ALA A 130 7.09 14.96 -7.60
CA ALA A 130 7.75 14.72 -8.89
C ALA A 130 8.67 15.89 -9.33
N LYS A 131 8.50 17.06 -8.73
CA LYS A 131 9.25 18.30 -9.00
C LYS A 131 9.82 18.89 -7.70
N TRP A 132 10.26 18.02 -6.81
CA TRP A 132 10.70 18.38 -5.45
C TRP A 132 11.89 19.37 -5.43
N GLU A 133 12.68 19.44 -6.52
CA GLU A 133 13.78 20.39 -6.66
C GLU A 133 13.31 21.86 -6.73
N GLN A 134 12.03 22.11 -6.99
CA GLN A 134 11.50 23.47 -7.04
C GLN A 134 11.72 24.19 -5.70
N PRO A 135 12.19 25.45 -5.74
CA PRO A 135 12.41 26.23 -4.52
C PRO A 135 11.12 26.40 -3.69
N GLY A 136 11.27 26.36 -2.37
CA GLY A 136 10.19 26.71 -1.43
C GLY A 136 9.21 25.60 -1.09
N LEU A 137 9.28 24.43 -1.74
CA LEU A 137 8.38 23.31 -1.41
C LEU A 137 8.86 22.52 -0.17
N PHE A 138 10.15 22.25 -0.08
CA PHE A 138 10.73 21.37 0.93
C PHE A 138 11.92 22.05 1.62
N ASP A 139 12.08 21.78 2.90
CA ASP A 139 13.24 22.24 3.67
C ASP A 139 14.52 21.45 3.31
N GLU A 140 15.65 21.84 3.87
CA GLU A 140 16.96 21.25 3.59
C GLU A 140 16.99 19.74 3.91
N LYS A 141 16.43 19.33 5.06
CA LYS A 141 16.37 17.92 5.47
C LYS A 141 15.48 17.08 4.55
N ASP A 142 14.32 17.62 4.21
CA ASP A 142 13.40 16.98 3.26
C ASP A 142 14.09 16.76 1.90
N ARG A 143 14.77 17.79 1.40
CA ARG A 143 15.45 17.76 0.09
C ARG A 143 16.59 16.74 0.05
N ALA A 144 17.39 16.63 1.11
CA ALA A 144 18.44 15.63 1.21
C ALA A 144 17.88 14.19 1.13
N VAL A 145 16.78 13.92 1.83
CA VAL A 145 16.09 12.61 1.78
C VAL A 145 15.49 12.36 0.39
N LEU A 146 14.85 13.35 -0.22
CA LEU A 146 14.25 13.22 -1.56
C LEU A 146 15.32 12.96 -2.64
N ALA A 147 16.49 13.60 -2.54
CA ALA A 147 17.64 13.35 -3.42
C ALA A 147 18.18 11.94 -3.25
N PHE A 148 18.44 11.53 -1.99
CA PHE A 148 18.94 10.21 -1.65
C PHE A 148 17.98 9.09 -2.13
N VAL A 149 16.71 9.16 -1.75
CA VAL A 149 15.68 8.18 -2.15
C VAL A 149 15.51 8.17 -3.67
N GLY A 150 15.52 9.35 -4.29
CA GLY A 150 15.40 9.49 -5.73
C GLY A 150 16.49 8.77 -6.50
N GLN A 151 17.74 8.92 -6.08
CA GLN A 151 18.86 8.21 -6.70
C GLN A 151 18.89 6.72 -6.33
N MET A 152 18.73 6.38 -5.05
CA MET A 152 18.74 5.01 -4.59
C MET A 152 17.70 4.13 -5.31
N VAL A 153 16.48 4.63 -5.46
CA VAL A 153 15.41 3.89 -6.14
C VAL A 153 15.52 4.00 -7.66
N GLY A 154 15.76 5.21 -8.18
CA GLY A 154 15.78 5.45 -9.63
C GLY A 154 17.03 4.94 -10.34
N ARG A 155 18.12 4.67 -9.62
CA ARG A 155 19.41 4.21 -10.18
C ARG A 155 19.88 2.87 -9.62
N ASN A 156 18.94 2.02 -9.15
CA ASN A 156 19.22 0.67 -8.64
C ASN A 156 20.30 0.65 -7.54
N GLY A 157 20.21 1.55 -6.57
CA GLY A 157 21.13 1.64 -5.44
C GLY A 157 22.34 2.53 -5.66
N ASN A 158 22.57 3.06 -6.86
CA ASN A 158 23.70 3.96 -7.13
C ASN A 158 23.34 5.37 -6.66
N VAL A 159 24.07 5.86 -5.66
CA VAL A 159 23.94 7.21 -5.09
C VAL A 159 25.26 7.94 -5.26
N ASP A 160 25.21 9.16 -5.81
CA ASP A 160 26.39 10.01 -5.98
C ASP A 160 26.96 10.40 -4.61
N ASP A 161 28.29 10.44 -4.49
CA ASP A 161 28.97 10.81 -3.23
C ASP A 161 28.50 12.15 -2.68
N ALA A 162 28.30 13.15 -3.53
CA ALA A 162 27.83 14.46 -3.10
C ALA A 162 26.42 14.42 -2.44
N VAL A 163 25.52 13.57 -2.95
CA VAL A 163 24.18 13.37 -2.35
C VAL A 163 24.31 12.63 -1.01
N PHE A 164 25.17 11.63 -0.95
CA PHE A 164 25.39 10.89 0.28
C PHE A 164 26.10 11.70 1.36
N ASP A 165 27.06 12.56 0.96
CA ASP A 165 27.75 13.48 1.88
C ASP A 165 26.80 14.51 2.48
N GLU A 166 25.89 15.06 1.67
CA GLU A 166 24.85 15.95 2.18
C GLU A 166 23.89 15.24 3.15
N LEU A 167 23.53 14.00 2.87
CA LEU A 167 22.72 13.21 3.79
C LEU A 167 23.46 12.98 5.13
N LYS A 168 24.75 12.64 5.11
CA LYS A 168 25.60 12.46 6.31
C LYS A 168 25.74 13.75 7.13
N ARG A 169 25.68 14.92 6.50
CA ARG A 169 25.73 16.20 7.20
C ARG A 169 24.49 16.44 8.06
N LEU A 170 23.34 15.92 7.64
CA LEU A 170 22.02 16.21 8.23
C LEU A 170 21.44 15.09 9.10
N TYR A 171 21.95 13.87 8.91
CA TYR A 171 21.41 12.66 9.55
C TYR A 171 22.53 11.80 10.11
N THR A 172 22.26 11.17 11.25
CA THR A 172 23.14 10.18 11.87
C THR A 172 23.22 8.89 11.04
N PRO A 173 24.26 8.06 11.19
CA PRO A 173 24.33 6.76 10.53
C PRO A 173 23.10 5.87 10.78
N GLN A 174 22.54 5.89 11.99
CA GLN A 174 21.33 5.14 12.32
C GLN A 174 20.13 5.63 11.49
N GLU A 175 19.92 6.95 11.47
CA GLU A 175 18.82 7.55 10.69
C GLU A 175 18.96 7.25 9.19
N ILE A 176 20.18 7.27 8.65
CA ILE A 176 20.44 6.92 7.24
C ILE A 176 20.05 5.47 6.95
N ILE A 177 20.41 4.54 7.84
CA ILE A 177 20.00 3.12 7.69
C ILE A 177 18.49 2.97 7.77
N GLU A 178 17.84 3.65 8.70
CA GLU A 178 16.37 3.61 8.83
C GLU A 178 15.67 4.15 7.57
N LEU A 179 16.17 5.25 6.99
CA LEU A 179 15.65 5.81 5.74
C LEU A 179 15.87 4.85 4.56
N ALA A 180 17.06 4.26 4.44
CA ALA A 180 17.38 3.31 3.40
C ALA A 180 16.50 2.04 3.50
N VAL A 181 16.33 1.49 4.70
CA VAL A 181 15.48 0.32 4.94
C VAL A 181 14.02 0.67 4.73
N THR A 182 13.56 1.87 5.13
CA THR A 182 12.22 2.35 4.83
C THR A 182 11.99 2.40 3.31
N ALA A 183 12.90 3.02 2.56
CA ALA A 183 12.76 3.12 1.11
C ALA A 183 12.67 1.74 0.44
N THR A 184 13.59 0.81 0.77
CA THR A 184 13.59 -0.54 0.18
C THR A 184 12.37 -1.36 0.58
N GLN A 185 11.90 -1.25 1.82
CA GLN A 185 10.68 -1.91 2.29
C GLN A 185 9.47 -1.46 1.47
N TYR A 186 9.37 -0.16 1.16
CA TYR A 186 8.24 0.36 0.40
C TYR A 186 8.38 0.16 -1.12
N VAL A 187 9.59 0.08 -1.67
CA VAL A 187 9.79 -0.45 -3.04
C VAL A 187 9.26 -1.88 -3.14
N THR A 188 9.63 -2.74 -2.18
CA THR A 188 9.13 -4.12 -2.13
C THR A 188 7.62 -4.18 -2.00
N THR A 189 7.03 -3.32 -1.14
CA THR A 189 5.57 -3.26 -0.97
C THR A 189 4.88 -2.81 -2.25
N GLY A 190 5.39 -1.77 -2.91
CA GLY A 190 4.86 -1.29 -4.19
C GLY A 190 4.89 -2.37 -5.28
N LEU A 191 5.97 -3.15 -5.37
CA LEU A 191 6.07 -4.26 -6.32
C LEU A 191 5.07 -5.38 -5.98
N LEU A 192 4.90 -5.73 -4.71
CA LEU A 192 3.93 -6.75 -4.26
C LEU A 192 2.50 -6.29 -4.54
N THR A 193 2.13 -5.07 -4.16
CA THR A 193 0.76 -4.56 -4.35
C THR A 193 0.39 -4.46 -5.82
N ARG A 194 1.31 -4.06 -6.69
CA ARG A 194 1.08 -4.01 -8.14
C ARG A 194 1.02 -5.40 -8.77
N SER A 195 2.00 -6.27 -8.50
CA SER A 195 2.06 -7.61 -9.10
C SER A 195 0.89 -8.48 -8.69
N LEU A 196 0.45 -8.37 -7.44
CA LEU A 196 -0.70 -9.10 -6.91
C LEU A 196 -2.03 -8.35 -7.12
N GLN A 197 -1.99 -7.14 -7.70
CA GLN A 197 -3.16 -6.28 -7.92
C GLN A 197 -3.99 -6.05 -6.65
N ILE A 198 -3.30 -5.79 -5.53
CA ILE A 198 -3.97 -5.51 -4.27
C ILE A 198 -4.65 -4.14 -4.38
N ARG A 199 -5.94 -4.10 -4.14
CA ARG A 199 -6.76 -2.89 -4.22
C ARG A 199 -6.75 -2.13 -2.90
N PRO A 200 -6.69 -0.79 -2.93
CA PRO A 200 -6.94 0.02 -1.73
C PRO A 200 -8.31 -0.30 -1.13
N GLU A 201 -8.42 -0.10 0.17
CA GLU A 201 -9.66 -0.24 0.92
C GLU A 201 -10.67 0.81 0.47
N GLN A 202 -11.91 0.38 0.28
CA GLN A 202 -13.02 1.28 -0.06
C GLN A 202 -13.84 1.68 1.17
N ASP A 203 -13.62 1.02 2.31
CA ASP A 203 -14.34 1.22 3.57
C ASP A 203 -13.57 2.09 4.58
N GLY A 204 -12.48 2.72 4.17
CA GLY A 204 -11.66 3.59 5.01
C GLY A 204 -10.78 2.88 6.02
N ARG A 205 -10.65 1.53 5.97
CA ARG A 205 -9.70 0.81 6.82
C ARG A 205 -8.27 1.26 6.54
N SER A 206 -7.47 1.34 7.58
CA SER A 206 -6.05 1.66 7.50
C SER A 206 -5.22 0.76 8.40
N ALA A 207 -4.01 0.44 7.96
CA ALA A 207 -3.05 -0.33 8.75
C ALA A 207 -2.60 0.38 10.03
N ALA A 208 -2.78 1.68 10.09
CA ALA A 208 -2.47 2.49 11.27
C ALA A 208 -3.36 3.73 11.33
N PRO A 209 -3.63 4.24 12.53
CA PRO A 209 -4.25 5.55 12.67
C PRO A 209 -3.34 6.63 12.06
N PRO A 210 -3.92 7.68 11.46
CA PRO A 210 -3.17 8.82 10.91
C PRO A 210 -2.64 9.70 12.05
N LYS A 211 -1.64 9.19 12.78
CA LYS A 211 -0.94 9.93 13.84
C LYS A 211 0.52 10.09 13.44
N CYS A 212 1.05 11.25 13.69
CA CYS A 212 2.48 11.50 13.54
C CYS A 212 3.24 11.24 14.84
#